data_cc3b0ecac1fbd2b9a6b94771a4dcdb4d
#
_entry.id   cc3b0ecac1fbd2b9a6b94771a4dcdb4d
#
_cell.length_a   1.000
_cell.length_b   1.000
_cell.length_c   1.000
_cell.angle_alpha   90.00
_cell.angle_beta   90.00
_cell.angle_gamma   90.00
#
_symmetry.space_group_name_H-M   'P 1'
#
loop_
_entity.id
_entity.type
_entity.pdbx_description
1 polymer ?
#
loop_
_entity_poly.entity_id
_entity_poly.type
_entity_poly.pdbx_seq_one_letter_code
_entity_poly.pdbx_strand_id
1 'polypeptide(L)'
;MSTDADVVVLGATPAGIAAALAAARHGKSVILLERSAHPGGLPANGLGATDIKTRGTVGGLFLKFTRLIRRHYEETYGPESAQLQLSSDGYRFEPSVAEDVLCGMLREAPLVSLRTMRQFDSSPENLEMENGAIITIRVLDRMTGAVESYRARRFIDATYEGDLAAAAGVPYRLGREGADEHGEPMAGRFYAAWFGEEGSGALFERRESWKTRHNTRPRTE
;
A
#
# COMPACT_ATOMS: atom_id res chain seq x y z
N MET A 1 0.67 -28.77 11.07
CA MET A 1 -0.54 -28.30 10.37
C MET A 1 -0.14 -27.75 9.01
N SER A 2 -0.90 -28.04 7.94
CA SER A 2 -0.60 -27.51 6.60
C SER A 2 -0.81 -25.99 6.57
N THR A 3 0.03 -25.28 5.82
CA THR A 3 -0.13 -23.85 5.53
C THR A 3 -0.71 -23.69 4.14
N ASP A 4 -1.50 -22.63 3.90
CA ASP A 4 -2.08 -22.34 2.58
C ASP A 4 -1.02 -21.75 1.63
N ALA A 5 -0.03 -21.04 2.20
CA ALA A 5 1.11 -20.48 1.49
C ALA A 5 2.34 -20.33 2.40
N ASP A 6 3.52 -20.09 1.82
CA ASP A 6 4.69 -19.67 2.61
C ASP A 6 4.49 -18.25 3.16
N VAL A 7 3.90 -17.36 2.35
CA VAL A 7 3.70 -15.95 2.70
C VAL A 7 2.28 -15.52 2.36
N VAL A 8 1.63 -14.83 3.29
CA VAL A 8 0.41 -14.05 3.03
C VAL A 8 0.76 -12.57 3.09
N VAL A 9 0.42 -11.83 2.06
CA VAL A 9 0.59 -10.38 1.98
C VAL A 9 -0.78 -9.72 2.01
N LEU A 10 -0.98 -8.83 2.95
CA LEU A 10 -2.21 -8.04 3.08
C LEU A 10 -2.02 -6.67 2.45
N GLY A 11 -2.86 -6.36 1.45
CA GLY A 11 -2.81 -5.15 0.64
C GLY A 11 -2.02 -5.33 -0.66
N ALA A 12 -2.70 -5.33 -1.81
CA ALA A 12 -2.06 -5.30 -3.13
C ALA A 12 -1.68 -3.86 -3.54
N THR A 13 -1.08 -3.13 -2.62
CA THR A 13 -0.41 -1.84 -2.88
C THR A 13 0.88 -2.07 -3.68
N PRO A 14 1.55 -1.04 -4.21
CA PRO A 14 2.85 -1.21 -4.83
C PRO A 14 3.87 -1.94 -3.94
N ALA A 15 3.84 -1.67 -2.62
CA ALA A 15 4.68 -2.36 -1.64
C ALA A 15 4.33 -3.84 -1.51
N GLY A 16 3.02 -4.18 -1.42
CA GLY A 16 2.55 -5.56 -1.32
C GLY A 16 2.82 -6.36 -2.60
N ILE A 17 2.61 -5.76 -3.77
CA ILE A 17 2.95 -6.37 -5.06
C ILE A 17 4.46 -6.63 -5.14
N ALA A 18 5.28 -5.65 -4.76
CA ALA A 18 6.73 -5.82 -4.75
C ALA A 18 7.18 -6.92 -3.78
N ALA A 19 6.59 -6.99 -2.58
CA ALA A 19 6.87 -8.04 -1.60
C ALA A 19 6.48 -9.43 -2.12
N ALA A 20 5.29 -9.55 -2.72
CA ALA A 20 4.81 -10.80 -3.31
C ALA A 20 5.71 -11.30 -4.44
N LEU A 21 6.08 -10.41 -5.37
CA LEU A 21 6.97 -10.72 -6.47
C LEU A 21 8.39 -11.09 -5.99
N ALA A 22 8.89 -10.41 -4.95
CA ALA A 22 10.18 -10.72 -4.36
C ALA A 22 10.17 -12.12 -3.70
N ALA A 23 9.15 -12.42 -2.90
CA ALA A 23 9.00 -13.74 -2.29
C ALA A 23 8.90 -14.86 -3.34
N ALA A 24 8.12 -14.66 -4.40
CA ALA A 24 7.99 -15.61 -5.50
C ALA A 24 9.30 -15.86 -6.23
N ARG A 25 10.14 -14.83 -6.43
CA ARG A 25 11.49 -14.98 -7.01
C ARG A 25 12.42 -15.85 -6.16
N HIS A 26 12.15 -15.95 -4.85
CA HIS A 26 12.85 -16.83 -3.92
C HIS A 26 12.16 -18.20 -3.76
N GLY A 27 11.28 -18.57 -4.70
CA GLY A 27 10.60 -19.87 -4.73
C GLY A 27 9.54 -20.05 -3.64
N LYS A 28 9.00 -18.95 -3.08
CA LYS A 28 7.96 -18.99 -2.06
C LYS A 28 6.58 -18.87 -2.69
N SER A 29 5.65 -19.70 -2.24
CA SER A 29 4.24 -19.55 -2.54
C SER A 29 3.66 -18.35 -1.79
N VAL A 30 2.88 -17.52 -2.50
CA VAL A 30 2.35 -16.27 -1.94
C VAL A 30 0.85 -16.17 -2.21
N ILE A 31 0.08 -15.82 -1.19
CA ILE A 31 -1.28 -15.31 -1.33
C ILE A 31 -1.24 -13.79 -1.09
N LEU A 32 -1.65 -13.03 -2.09
CA LEU A 32 -1.75 -11.58 -2.03
C LEU A 32 -3.23 -11.20 -1.93
N LEU A 33 -3.61 -10.57 -0.82
CA LEU A 33 -4.99 -10.19 -0.52
C LEU A 33 -5.20 -8.70 -0.79
N GLU A 34 -6.29 -8.35 -1.49
CA GLU A 34 -6.66 -6.97 -1.79
C GLU A 34 -8.14 -6.72 -1.45
N ARG A 35 -8.40 -5.63 -0.72
CA ARG A 35 -9.76 -5.28 -0.27
C ARG A 35 -10.68 -4.78 -1.36
N SER A 36 -10.12 -4.23 -2.44
CA SER A 36 -10.84 -3.69 -3.59
C SER A 36 -10.85 -4.66 -4.76
N ALA A 37 -11.56 -4.30 -5.83
CA ALA A 37 -11.48 -5.00 -7.11
C ALA A 37 -10.23 -4.58 -7.91
N HIS A 38 -9.59 -3.46 -7.53
CA HIS A 38 -8.52 -2.79 -8.26
C HIS A 38 -7.19 -2.88 -7.49
N PRO A 39 -6.32 -3.88 -7.77
CA PRO A 39 -5.00 -3.97 -7.18
C PRO A 39 -4.06 -2.90 -7.74
N GLY A 40 -3.07 -2.51 -6.94
CA GLY A 40 -2.09 -1.50 -7.32
C GLY A 40 -2.08 -0.26 -6.41
N GLY A 41 -2.99 -0.21 -5.43
CA GLY A 41 -3.04 0.89 -4.45
C GLY A 41 -3.25 2.25 -5.10
N LEU A 42 -2.63 3.31 -4.57
CA LEU A 42 -2.79 4.70 -5.06
C LEU A 42 -2.50 4.87 -6.55
N PRO A 43 -1.44 4.30 -7.15
CA PRO A 43 -1.19 4.40 -8.58
C PRO A 43 -2.34 3.92 -9.46
N ALA A 44 -3.02 2.85 -9.06
CA ALA A 44 -4.17 2.30 -9.79
C ALA A 44 -5.50 2.98 -9.44
N ASN A 45 -5.55 3.77 -8.36
CA ASN A 45 -6.78 4.34 -7.81
C ASN A 45 -6.78 5.88 -7.76
N GLY A 46 -6.05 6.55 -8.66
CA GLY A 46 -6.18 7.99 -8.87
C GLY A 46 -4.89 8.80 -8.85
N LEU A 47 -3.78 8.27 -8.32
CA LEU A 47 -2.49 8.95 -8.34
C LEU A 47 -1.79 8.71 -9.69
N GLY A 48 -1.86 9.65 -10.60
CA GLY A 48 -1.34 9.54 -11.97
C GLY A 48 0.17 9.80 -12.13
N ALA A 49 0.94 9.85 -11.05
CA ALA A 49 2.36 10.14 -11.10
C ALA A 49 3.13 9.51 -9.93
N THR A 50 4.42 9.29 -10.14
CA THR A 50 5.37 8.97 -9.07
C THR A 50 6.10 10.25 -8.67
N ASP A 51 6.14 10.55 -7.37
CA ASP A 51 6.75 11.79 -6.84
C ASP A 51 8.28 11.63 -6.59
N ILE A 52 8.95 10.96 -7.51
CA ILE A 52 10.40 10.76 -7.44
C ILE A 52 11.14 11.98 -8.00
N LYS A 53 11.77 12.76 -7.11
CA LYS A 53 12.54 13.93 -7.49
C LYS A 53 13.83 13.57 -8.24
N THR A 54 14.58 12.59 -7.75
CA THR A 54 15.87 12.21 -8.32
C THR A 54 15.77 10.85 -8.98
N ARG A 55 15.53 10.85 -10.29
CA ARG A 55 15.55 9.63 -11.11
C ARG A 55 16.96 9.04 -11.06
N GLY A 56 17.12 7.75 -11.09
CA GLY A 56 18.43 7.09 -10.98
C GLY A 56 18.82 6.67 -9.57
N THR A 57 18.10 7.13 -8.53
CA THR A 57 18.26 6.63 -7.16
C THR A 57 17.36 5.41 -6.88
N VAL A 58 16.45 5.11 -7.80
CA VAL A 58 15.49 4.00 -7.70
C VAL A 58 15.92 2.81 -8.56
N GLY A 59 15.53 1.61 -8.17
CA GLY A 59 15.94 0.38 -8.83
C GLY A 59 14.87 -0.73 -8.80
N GLY A 60 15.29 -1.93 -9.19
CA GLY A 60 14.52 -3.15 -9.01
C GLY A 60 13.15 -3.15 -9.69
N LEU A 61 12.14 -3.57 -8.94
CA LEU A 61 10.77 -3.68 -9.43
C LEU A 61 10.14 -2.34 -9.80
N PHE A 62 10.53 -1.25 -9.14
CA PHE A 62 10.07 0.09 -9.49
C PHE A 62 10.53 0.48 -10.91
N LEU A 63 11.80 0.29 -11.26
CA LEU A 63 12.28 0.54 -12.63
C LEU A 63 11.63 -0.42 -13.66
N LYS A 64 11.33 -1.67 -13.29
CA LYS A 64 10.57 -2.56 -14.17
C LYS A 64 9.19 -1.96 -14.45
N PHE A 65 8.50 -1.48 -13.43
CA PHE A 65 7.18 -0.84 -13.53
C PHE A 65 7.23 0.37 -14.47
N THR A 66 8.11 1.35 -14.25
CA THR A 66 8.18 2.55 -15.10
C THR A 66 8.52 2.22 -16.56
N ARG A 67 9.41 1.25 -16.79
CA ARG A 67 9.73 0.80 -18.15
C ARG A 67 8.55 0.13 -18.85
N LEU A 68 7.73 -0.61 -18.12
CA LEU A 68 6.51 -1.23 -18.67
C LEU A 68 5.44 -0.18 -18.98
N ILE A 69 5.28 0.84 -18.11
CA ILE A 69 4.42 2.00 -18.39
C ILE A 69 4.88 2.70 -19.67
N ARG A 70 6.17 3.05 -19.77
CA ARG A 70 6.71 3.69 -20.97
C ARG A 70 6.45 2.85 -22.23
N ARG A 71 6.71 1.54 -22.14
CA ARG A 71 6.47 0.61 -23.25
C ARG A 71 5.00 0.61 -23.68
N HIS A 72 4.06 0.60 -22.74
CA HIS A 72 2.63 0.67 -23.03
C HIS A 72 2.30 1.89 -23.91
N TYR A 73 2.80 3.08 -23.56
CA TYR A 73 2.55 4.29 -24.36
C TYR A 73 3.24 4.25 -25.71
N GLU A 74 4.47 3.73 -25.78
CA GLU A 74 5.23 3.58 -27.02
C GLU A 74 4.56 2.62 -28.02
N GLU A 75 4.08 1.47 -27.53
CA GLU A 75 3.39 0.45 -28.34
C GLU A 75 1.98 0.90 -28.75
N THR A 76 1.27 1.64 -27.88
CA THR A 76 -0.11 2.06 -28.14
C THR A 76 -0.21 3.27 -29.04
N TYR A 77 0.68 4.25 -28.87
CA TYR A 77 0.56 5.56 -29.52
C TYR A 77 1.74 5.88 -30.46
N GLY A 78 2.79 5.08 -30.42
CA GLY A 78 4.00 5.27 -31.24
C GLY A 78 5.13 6.04 -30.55
N PRO A 79 6.37 5.90 -31.08
CA PRO A 79 7.59 6.39 -30.42
C PRO A 79 7.70 7.93 -30.39
N GLU A 80 7.00 8.65 -31.27
CA GLU A 80 7.05 10.11 -31.33
C GLU A 80 5.76 10.78 -30.79
N SER A 81 4.88 9.99 -30.17
CA SER A 81 3.58 10.47 -29.68
C SER A 81 3.70 11.45 -28.52
N ALA A 82 2.75 12.39 -28.44
CA ALA A 82 2.63 13.28 -27.29
C ALA A 82 2.35 12.51 -25.99
N GLN A 83 1.59 11.43 -26.06
CA GLN A 83 1.28 10.56 -24.94
C GLN A 83 2.55 9.93 -24.35
N LEU A 84 3.45 9.42 -25.19
CA LEU A 84 4.73 8.89 -24.73
C LEU A 84 5.59 9.97 -24.06
N GLN A 85 5.66 11.16 -24.66
CA GLN A 85 6.39 12.29 -24.08
C GLN A 85 5.81 12.72 -22.72
N LEU A 86 4.48 12.81 -22.62
CA LEU A 86 3.78 13.15 -21.37
C LEU A 86 3.93 12.08 -20.30
N SER A 87 4.15 10.81 -20.68
CA SER A 87 4.41 9.73 -19.71
C SER A 87 5.71 9.93 -18.94
N SER A 88 6.61 10.81 -19.42
CA SER A 88 7.84 11.18 -18.71
C SER A 88 8.67 9.96 -18.31
N ASP A 89 9.01 9.11 -19.29
CA ASP A 89 9.71 7.83 -19.12
C ASP A 89 8.95 6.81 -18.24
N GLY A 90 7.62 6.89 -18.24
CA GLY A 90 6.77 6.01 -17.43
C GLY A 90 6.61 6.42 -15.98
N TYR A 91 7.00 7.65 -15.63
CA TYR A 91 6.81 8.20 -14.29
C TYR A 91 5.45 8.90 -14.13
N ARG A 92 4.73 9.12 -15.22
CA ARG A 92 3.35 9.62 -15.28
C ARG A 92 2.50 8.67 -16.10
N PHE A 93 1.28 8.43 -15.66
CA PHE A 93 0.42 7.42 -16.27
C PHE A 93 -1.04 7.63 -15.87
N GLU A 94 -1.95 7.09 -16.67
CA GLU A 94 -3.33 6.89 -16.22
C GLU A 94 -3.40 5.75 -15.19
N PRO A 95 -4.28 5.85 -14.18
CA PRO A 95 -4.45 4.80 -13.17
C PRO A 95 -4.76 3.42 -13.75
N SER A 96 -5.57 3.34 -14.81
CA SER A 96 -5.87 2.08 -15.51
C SER A 96 -4.61 1.43 -16.11
N VAL A 97 -3.72 2.22 -16.69
CA VAL A 97 -2.45 1.73 -17.24
C VAL A 97 -1.54 1.20 -16.13
N ALA A 98 -1.51 1.88 -14.98
CA ALA A 98 -0.77 1.40 -13.82
C ALA A 98 -1.32 0.07 -13.29
N GLU A 99 -2.64 -0.07 -13.19
CA GLU A 99 -3.31 -1.32 -12.80
C GLU A 99 -2.96 -2.46 -13.75
N ASP A 100 -3.11 -2.23 -15.07
CA ASP A 100 -2.83 -3.22 -16.10
C ASP A 100 -1.37 -3.71 -16.06
N VAL A 101 -0.42 -2.79 -15.88
CA VAL A 101 1.00 -3.10 -15.77
C VAL A 101 1.29 -3.90 -14.49
N LEU A 102 0.77 -3.47 -13.34
CA LEU A 102 0.98 -4.17 -12.07
C LEU A 102 0.34 -5.58 -12.09
N CYS A 103 -0.87 -5.69 -12.62
CA CYS A 103 -1.51 -6.99 -12.82
C CYS A 103 -0.74 -7.87 -13.82
N GLY A 104 -0.18 -7.27 -14.88
CA GLY A 104 0.71 -7.96 -15.81
C GLY A 104 1.93 -8.55 -15.12
N MET A 105 2.58 -7.76 -14.25
CA MET A 105 3.73 -8.24 -13.47
C MET A 105 3.36 -9.40 -12.54
N LEU A 106 2.16 -9.40 -11.96
CA LEU A 106 1.66 -10.50 -11.11
C LEU A 106 1.35 -11.74 -11.92
N ARG A 107 0.75 -11.61 -13.12
CA ARG A 107 0.48 -12.75 -14.03
C ARG A 107 1.75 -13.49 -14.47
N GLU A 108 2.88 -12.78 -14.56
CA GLU A 108 4.19 -13.38 -14.84
C GLU A 108 4.78 -14.17 -13.66
N ALA A 109 4.16 -14.16 -12.48
CA ALA A 109 4.65 -14.78 -11.26
C ALA A 109 3.73 -15.93 -10.81
N PRO A 110 3.90 -17.16 -11.30
CA PRO A 110 2.96 -18.27 -11.07
C PRO A 110 2.86 -18.71 -9.61
N LEU A 111 3.81 -18.32 -8.76
CA LEU A 111 3.77 -18.59 -7.32
C LEU A 111 2.96 -17.56 -6.54
N VAL A 112 2.43 -16.51 -7.18
CA VAL A 112 1.58 -15.50 -6.54
C VAL A 112 0.13 -15.74 -6.91
N SER A 113 -0.71 -15.95 -5.89
CA SER A 113 -2.18 -16.00 -6.01
C SER A 113 -2.77 -14.68 -5.52
N LEU A 114 -3.19 -13.82 -6.44
CA LEU A 114 -3.92 -12.60 -6.11
C LEU A 114 -5.38 -12.93 -5.79
N ARG A 115 -5.88 -12.41 -4.69
CA ARG A 115 -7.28 -12.48 -4.25
C ARG A 115 -7.80 -11.09 -3.97
N THR A 116 -8.63 -10.57 -4.85
CA THR A 116 -9.30 -9.28 -4.71
C THR A 116 -10.57 -9.41 -3.87
N MET A 117 -11.14 -8.29 -3.41
CA MET A 117 -12.34 -8.22 -2.60
C MET A 117 -12.21 -8.95 -1.25
N ARG A 118 -10.98 -9.06 -0.71
CA ARG A 118 -10.67 -9.67 0.60
C ARG A 118 -10.29 -8.59 1.59
N GLN A 119 -11.21 -8.26 2.47
CA GLN A 119 -11.04 -7.20 3.46
C GLN A 119 -10.67 -7.79 4.81
N PHE A 120 -9.53 -7.36 5.35
CA PHE A 120 -9.17 -7.60 6.73
C PHE A 120 -9.75 -6.49 7.62
N ASP A 121 -10.25 -6.87 8.77
CA ASP A 121 -10.62 -5.96 9.85
C ASP A 121 -9.62 -6.11 10.98
N SER A 122 -9.14 -4.98 11.52
CA SER A 122 -8.08 -4.95 12.55
C SER A 122 -8.51 -5.42 13.94
N SER A 123 -9.71 -6.00 14.05
CA SER A 123 -10.19 -6.62 15.30
C SER A 123 -9.29 -7.80 15.68
N PRO A 124 -8.82 -7.89 16.94
CA PRO A 124 -7.89 -8.94 17.38
C PRO A 124 -8.40 -10.37 17.18
N GLU A 125 -9.72 -10.58 17.18
CA GLU A 125 -10.36 -11.87 16.91
C GLU A 125 -10.13 -12.39 15.49
N ASN A 126 -9.72 -11.52 14.56
CA ASN A 126 -9.38 -11.89 13.19
C ASN A 126 -7.94 -12.38 13.04
N LEU A 127 -7.21 -12.46 14.15
CA LEU A 127 -5.87 -13.03 14.22
C LEU A 127 -5.83 -14.25 15.14
N GLU A 128 -5.07 -15.25 14.71
CA GLU A 128 -4.61 -16.33 15.56
C GLU A 128 -3.09 -16.24 15.71
N MET A 129 -2.62 -16.17 16.95
CA MET A 129 -1.20 -16.02 17.24
C MET A 129 -0.72 -17.12 18.18
N GLU A 130 0.51 -17.61 17.94
CA GLU A 130 1.22 -18.53 18.87
C GLU A 130 2.64 -18.00 19.08
N ASN A 131 3.07 -17.95 20.34
CA ASN A 131 4.42 -17.52 20.71
C ASN A 131 4.86 -16.18 20.09
N GLY A 132 3.92 -15.23 19.97
CA GLY A 132 4.18 -13.91 19.39
C GLY A 132 4.23 -13.87 17.85
N ALA A 133 3.92 -14.97 17.16
CA ALA A 133 3.85 -15.05 15.70
C ALA A 133 2.41 -15.21 15.23
N ILE A 134 2.04 -14.50 14.16
CA ILE A 134 0.76 -14.69 13.48
C ILE A 134 0.78 -16.04 12.76
N ILE A 135 -0.27 -16.85 12.96
CA ILE A 135 -0.43 -18.16 12.32
C ILE A 135 -1.54 -18.14 11.30
N THR A 136 -2.65 -17.45 11.62
CA THR A 136 -3.84 -17.38 10.78
C THR A 136 -4.41 -15.97 10.82
N ILE A 137 -4.92 -15.50 9.69
CA ILE A 137 -5.78 -14.32 9.61
C ILE A 137 -7.14 -14.69 9.03
N ARG A 138 -8.19 -13.98 9.47
CA ARG A 138 -9.53 -14.08 8.93
C ARG A 138 -9.86 -12.82 8.16
N VAL A 139 -10.42 -12.99 6.97
CA VAL A 139 -10.79 -11.87 6.09
C VAL A 139 -12.21 -12.08 5.58
N LEU A 140 -12.90 -10.99 5.34
CA LEU A 140 -14.23 -10.99 4.71
C LEU A 140 -14.07 -11.05 3.18
N ASP A 141 -14.66 -12.04 2.54
CA ASP A 141 -14.95 -11.99 1.11
C ASP A 141 -16.14 -11.05 0.89
N ARG A 142 -15.87 -9.87 0.34
CA ARG A 142 -16.86 -8.82 0.09
C ARG A 142 -17.84 -9.16 -1.04
N MET A 143 -17.55 -10.18 -1.83
CA MET A 143 -18.45 -10.65 -2.90
C MET A 143 -19.54 -11.57 -2.35
N THR A 144 -19.19 -12.44 -1.41
CA THR A 144 -20.08 -13.47 -0.90
C THR A 144 -20.57 -13.22 0.52
N GLY A 145 -19.87 -12.34 1.26
CA GLY A 145 -20.09 -12.14 2.70
C GLY A 145 -19.49 -13.25 3.59
N ALA A 146 -18.79 -14.22 3.00
CA ALA A 146 -18.16 -15.29 3.75
C ALA A 146 -16.88 -14.83 4.43
N VAL A 147 -16.55 -15.43 5.59
CA VAL A 147 -15.25 -15.25 6.25
C VAL A 147 -14.34 -16.37 5.80
N GLU A 148 -13.21 -16.01 5.22
CA GLU A 148 -12.13 -16.91 4.81
C GLU A 148 -10.97 -16.84 5.79
N SER A 149 -10.30 -17.98 6.03
CA SER A 149 -9.13 -18.07 6.89
C SER A 149 -7.91 -18.39 6.05
N TYR A 150 -6.80 -17.68 6.30
CA TYR A 150 -5.53 -17.90 5.60
C TYR A 150 -4.43 -18.19 6.61
N ARG A 151 -3.75 -19.32 6.43
CA ARG A 151 -2.65 -19.80 7.27
C ARG A 151 -1.34 -19.74 6.50
N ALA A 152 -0.30 -19.12 7.11
CA ALA A 152 1.00 -19.00 6.47
C ALA A 152 2.15 -19.05 7.46
N ARG A 153 3.36 -19.25 6.94
CA ARG A 153 4.60 -19.19 7.73
C ARG A 153 5.00 -17.75 8.06
N ARG A 154 4.65 -16.80 7.18
CA ARG A 154 4.94 -15.38 7.34
C ARG A 154 3.79 -14.54 6.83
N PHE A 155 3.57 -13.41 7.48
CA PHE A 155 2.59 -12.41 7.09
C PHE A 155 3.29 -11.09 6.86
N ILE A 156 2.87 -10.38 5.83
CA ILE A 156 3.38 -9.04 5.49
C ILE A 156 2.19 -8.09 5.47
N ASP A 157 2.24 -7.05 6.32
CA ASP A 157 1.33 -5.93 6.23
C ASP A 157 1.86 -4.94 5.19
N ALA A 158 1.14 -4.80 4.11
CA ALA A 158 1.39 -3.84 3.04
C ALA A 158 0.20 -2.91 2.83
N THR A 159 -0.70 -2.82 3.82
CA THR A 159 -1.77 -1.84 3.83
C THR A 159 -1.20 -0.43 4.03
N TYR A 160 -1.97 0.58 3.68
CA TYR A 160 -1.59 1.96 4.00
C TYR A 160 -1.84 2.30 5.47
N GLU A 161 -2.76 1.60 6.09
CA GLU A 161 -3.25 1.86 7.44
C GLU A 161 -2.47 1.11 8.53
N GLY A 162 -1.78 0.00 8.17
CA GLY A 162 -1.09 -0.86 9.14
C GLY A 162 -2.04 -1.73 9.97
N ASP A 163 -3.14 -2.15 9.35
CA ASP A 163 -4.24 -2.85 10.02
C ASP A 163 -3.81 -4.17 10.68
N LEU A 164 -2.93 -4.92 10.01
CA LEU A 164 -2.43 -6.20 10.52
C LEU A 164 -1.47 -5.98 11.69
N ALA A 165 -0.60 -4.98 11.60
CA ALA A 165 0.31 -4.60 12.66
C ALA A 165 -0.45 -4.13 13.91
N ALA A 166 -1.50 -3.33 13.71
CA ALA A 166 -2.36 -2.87 14.79
C ALA A 166 -3.09 -4.03 15.47
N ALA A 167 -3.66 -4.96 14.70
CA ALA A 167 -4.33 -6.15 15.23
C ALA A 167 -3.37 -7.07 16.00
N ALA A 168 -2.12 -7.19 15.54
CA ALA A 168 -1.07 -7.96 16.22
C ALA A 168 -0.54 -7.29 17.51
N GLY A 169 -1.06 -6.12 17.87
CA GLY A 169 -0.66 -5.39 19.07
C GLY A 169 0.70 -4.69 18.96
N VAL A 170 1.21 -4.48 17.74
CA VAL A 170 2.42 -3.68 17.54
C VAL A 170 2.14 -2.24 17.99
N PRO A 171 3.01 -1.62 18.80
CA PRO A 171 2.85 -0.21 19.16
C PRO A 171 2.87 0.70 17.93
N TYR A 172 1.91 1.59 17.84
CA TYR A 172 1.82 2.56 16.74
C TYR A 172 1.34 3.92 17.24
N ARG A 173 1.53 4.94 16.41
CA ARG A 173 1.03 6.28 16.64
C ARG A 173 0.00 6.65 15.59
N LEU A 174 -0.98 7.44 15.98
CA LEU A 174 -1.95 8.06 15.09
C LEU A 174 -1.75 9.57 15.11
N GLY A 175 -1.80 10.17 13.92
CA GLY A 175 -1.66 11.60 13.77
C GLY A 175 -0.20 12.06 13.72
N ARG A 176 -0.03 13.36 13.91
CA ARG A 176 1.27 14.04 13.83
C ARG A 176 1.70 14.48 15.23
N GLU A 177 2.96 14.21 15.58
CA GLU A 177 3.57 14.63 16.83
C GLU A 177 3.73 16.14 16.93
N GLY A 178 3.81 16.65 18.17
CA GLY A 178 4.12 18.05 18.45
C GLY A 178 5.61 18.36 18.29
N ALA A 179 5.93 19.64 18.11
CA ALA A 179 7.31 20.09 17.95
C ALA A 179 8.19 19.84 19.20
N ASP A 180 7.59 19.70 20.35
CA ASP A 180 8.24 19.47 21.65
C ASP A 180 8.77 18.04 21.78
N GLU A 181 8.22 17.07 21.05
CA GLU A 181 8.60 15.66 21.18
C GLU A 181 9.98 15.36 20.59
N HIS A 182 10.28 15.92 19.41
CA HIS A 182 11.53 15.67 18.68
C HIS A 182 12.29 16.95 18.31
N GLY A 183 11.83 18.12 18.77
CA GLY A 183 12.45 19.40 18.46
C GLY A 183 12.31 19.85 17.02
N GLU A 184 11.34 19.29 16.28
CA GLU A 184 11.10 19.63 14.88
C GLU A 184 10.26 20.91 14.74
N PRO A 185 10.78 22.02 14.18
CA PRO A 185 10.08 23.32 14.20
C PRO A 185 8.72 23.34 13.50
N MET A 186 8.52 22.42 12.53
CA MET A 186 7.32 22.33 11.72
C MET A 186 6.36 21.21 12.18
N ALA A 187 6.73 20.40 13.16
CA ALA A 187 5.87 19.36 13.69
C ALA A 187 4.65 19.96 14.40
N GLY A 188 3.49 19.33 14.24
CA GLY A 188 2.23 19.79 14.82
C GLY A 188 1.64 21.05 14.16
N ARG A 189 2.23 21.59 13.09
CA ARG A 189 1.71 22.75 12.37
C ARG A 189 0.94 22.31 11.13
N PHE A 190 -0.25 22.86 10.98
CA PHE A 190 -1.08 22.72 9.78
C PHE A 190 -1.11 24.03 9.00
N TYR A 191 -0.82 23.94 7.71
CA TYR A 191 -1.05 25.04 6.78
C TYR A 191 -2.25 24.67 5.91
N ALA A 192 -3.34 25.41 6.05
CA ALA A 192 -4.49 25.30 5.16
C ALA A 192 -4.49 26.51 4.23
N ALA A 193 -4.42 26.27 2.91
CA ALA A 193 -4.66 27.29 1.91
C ALA A 193 -6.12 27.20 1.47
N TRP A 194 -6.87 28.28 1.63
CA TRP A 194 -8.21 28.41 1.10
C TRP A 194 -8.16 29.29 -0.15
N PHE A 195 -8.59 28.75 -1.26
CA PHE A 195 -8.79 29.51 -2.50
C PHE A 195 -10.26 29.89 -2.58
N GLY A 196 -10.61 31.09 -2.12
CA GLY A 196 -11.93 31.65 -2.28
C GLY A 196 -12.16 32.17 -3.70
N GLU A 197 -13.41 32.49 -4.07
CA GLU A 197 -13.80 32.99 -5.41
C GLU A 197 -13.08 34.27 -5.85
N GLU A 198 -12.40 34.97 -4.96
CA GLU A 198 -11.66 36.22 -5.24
C GLU A 198 -10.13 36.03 -5.37
N GLY A 199 -9.61 34.80 -5.44
CA GLY A 199 -8.18 34.56 -5.70
C GLY A 199 -7.21 35.04 -4.61
N SER A 200 -7.68 35.50 -3.46
CA SER A 200 -6.85 35.83 -2.30
C SER A 200 -6.63 34.59 -1.45
N GLY A 201 -5.51 33.90 -1.62
CA GLY A 201 -5.08 32.83 -0.75
C GLY A 201 -4.76 33.37 0.65
N ALA A 202 -5.61 33.14 1.63
CA ALA A 202 -5.26 33.34 3.03
C ALA A 202 -4.63 32.07 3.57
N LEU A 203 -3.38 32.16 4.04
CA LEU A 203 -2.74 31.08 4.78
C LEU A 203 -3.20 31.17 6.24
N PHE A 204 -3.95 30.19 6.69
CA PHE A 204 -4.32 30.07 8.10
C PHE A 204 -3.37 29.10 8.79
N GLU A 205 -2.61 29.59 9.77
CA GLU A 205 -1.89 28.74 10.71
C GLU A 205 -2.87 28.33 11.82
N ARG A 206 -3.31 27.07 11.82
CA ARG A 206 -4.05 26.52 12.95
C ARG A 206 -3.10 25.77 13.86
N ARG A 207 -2.83 26.33 15.04
CA ARG A 207 -2.12 25.64 16.12
C ARG A 207 -3.12 24.74 16.83
N GLU A 208 -3.25 23.51 16.42
CA GLU A 208 -3.89 22.46 17.23
C GLU A 208 -2.81 21.52 17.73
N SER A 209 -2.65 21.49 19.04
CA SER A 209 -1.94 20.40 19.71
C SER A 209 -2.84 19.16 19.61
N TRP A 210 -2.61 18.30 18.64
CA TRP A 210 -3.19 16.98 18.62
C TRP A 210 -2.63 16.22 19.82
N LYS A 211 -3.47 16.00 20.83
CA LYS A 211 -3.12 15.06 21.90
C LYS A 211 -3.02 13.69 21.24
N THR A 212 -1.80 13.19 21.10
CA THR A 212 -1.51 11.82 20.67
C THR A 212 -2.28 10.89 21.59
N ARG A 213 -3.30 10.22 21.09
CA ARG A 213 -3.95 9.15 21.84
C ARG A 213 -2.99 7.97 21.78
N HIS A 214 -2.21 7.81 22.83
CA HIS A 214 -1.50 6.57 23.05
C HIS A 214 -2.54 5.49 23.30
N ASN A 215 -2.65 4.53 22.41
CA ASN A 215 -3.42 3.32 22.68
C ASN A 215 -2.56 2.40 23.55
N THR A 216 -2.31 2.86 24.78
CA THR A 216 -1.78 1.99 25.84
C THR A 216 -2.95 1.20 26.36
N ARG A 217 -3.23 0.03 25.76
CA ARG A 217 -4.01 -0.98 26.48
C ARG A 217 -3.16 -1.41 27.67
N PRO A 218 -3.71 -1.40 28.92
CA PRO A 218 -3.00 -1.99 30.04
C PRO A 218 -2.75 -3.47 29.73
N ARG A 219 -1.52 -3.92 29.90
CA ARG A 219 -1.23 -5.35 29.98
C ARG A 219 -2.02 -5.86 31.19
N THR A 220 -3.03 -6.65 30.95
CA THR A 220 -3.61 -7.47 31.98
C THR A 220 -2.55 -8.49 32.35
N GLU A 221 -2.13 -8.44 33.61
CA GLU A 221 -1.29 -9.44 34.28
C GLU A 221 -1.92 -10.84 34.23
#